data_ce5b76f8caa5d8b9b1bda8ff29ae7c2a
#
_entry.id   ce5b76f8caa5d8b9b1bda8ff29ae7c2a
#
_cell.length_a   1.000
_cell.length_b   1.000
_cell.length_c   1.000
_cell.angle_alpha   90.00
_cell.angle_beta   90.00
_cell.angle_gamma   90.00
#
_symmetry.space_group_name_H-M   'P 1'
#
loop_
_entity.id
_entity.type
_entity.pdbx_description
1 polymer ?
#
loop_
_entity_poly.entity_id
_entity_poly.type
_entity_poly.pdbx_seq_one_letter_code
_entity_poly.pdbx_strand_id
1 'polypeptide(L)'
;MTRFVKVGTGGGETTWHRAMLDLRPGDVLLLEPGFYALPQGKMLADVTIKGLGASPEDTRITSFFQVDDASSRIIFENLCLIPYKDSNTLDIPEGVDSFVIFRNCVLRGTGNKTTTLAISGKATVELIATKILNGTVSFFKTADFRLEMADSIIDYVSEEFGTLSLEGHGTAIINNSKITGTLNTFDYCNVELDIHNSFVGNLNMGGKTWLNMYKGQTGQDNSYSLYARGDCWLNIMDSVFPTSLCLADRARVLLHGSDAYSLQLKDDSQITFTNTLVRASANFEDRAKGDANRVTFYGNGDYQYFFYMIGKSRFKGRNLTFKPNGAPMLVGDEAKLAANALYSNEQPLEVECANKNNVSILGIKWTLIKK
;
A
#
# COMPACT_ATOMS: atom_id res chain seq x y z
N MET A 1 12.04 -23.84 -30.53
CA MET A 1 11.37 -23.11 -31.62
C MET A 1 10.00 -22.72 -31.15
N THR A 2 9.66 -21.43 -31.10
CA THR A 2 8.37 -20.96 -30.66
C THR A 2 7.25 -21.39 -31.59
N ARG A 3 6.25 -22.08 -31.12
CA ARG A 3 5.07 -22.50 -31.87
C ARG A 3 3.93 -21.49 -31.64
N PHE A 4 3.38 -20.96 -32.72
CA PHE A 4 2.19 -20.10 -32.68
C PHE A 4 0.95 -20.95 -33.01
N VAL A 5 -0.01 -20.93 -32.08
CA VAL A 5 -1.25 -21.69 -32.19
C VAL A 5 -2.41 -20.71 -32.23
N LYS A 6 -3.06 -20.62 -33.39
CA LYS A 6 -4.29 -19.78 -33.50
C LYS A 6 -5.49 -20.56 -32.96
N VAL A 7 -6.22 -19.92 -32.06
CA VAL A 7 -7.36 -20.50 -31.37
C VAL A 7 -8.58 -19.64 -31.68
N GLY A 8 -9.64 -20.26 -32.15
CA GLY A 8 -10.85 -19.56 -32.50
C GLY A 8 -12.10 -20.43 -32.39
N THR A 9 -13.20 -19.86 -32.81
CA THR A 9 -14.52 -20.51 -32.84
C THR A 9 -14.91 -20.96 -34.24
N GLY A 10 -14.08 -20.67 -35.28
CA GLY A 10 -14.32 -20.97 -36.67
C GLY A 10 -13.85 -22.36 -37.13
N GLY A 11 -14.40 -22.85 -38.25
CA GLY A 11 -13.99 -24.15 -38.84
C GLY A 11 -12.63 -24.07 -39.53
N GLY A 12 -11.60 -24.64 -38.96
CA GLY A 12 -10.22 -24.65 -39.45
C GLY A 12 -9.20 -24.19 -38.41
N GLU A 13 -9.65 -23.63 -37.31
CA GLU A 13 -8.82 -23.22 -36.20
C GLU A 13 -8.79 -24.29 -35.12
N THR A 14 -7.74 -24.28 -34.29
CA THR A 14 -7.69 -25.15 -33.13
C THR A 14 -8.69 -24.66 -32.06
N THR A 15 -9.49 -25.57 -31.51
CA THR A 15 -10.37 -25.23 -30.39
C THR A 15 -9.56 -24.95 -29.14
N TRP A 16 -10.09 -24.10 -28.23
CA TRP A 16 -9.43 -23.80 -26.96
C TRP A 16 -9.09 -25.06 -26.16
N HIS A 17 -10.03 -26.00 -26.04
CA HIS A 17 -9.82 -27.26 -25.33
C HIS A 17 -8.64 -28.05 -25.88
N ARG A 18 -8.57 -28.19 -27.22
CA ARG A 18 -7.47 -28.91 -27.87
C ARG A 18 -6.14 -28.20 -27.72
N ALA A 19 -6.12 -26.86 -27.87
CA ALA A 19 -4.91 -26.08 -27.66
C ALA A 19 -4.33 -26.26 -26.25
N MET A 20 -5.20 -26.30 -25.24
CA MET A 20 -4.78 -26.52 -23.85
C MET A 20 -4.36 -27.95 -23.55
N LEU A 21 -4.91 -28.95 -24.22
CA LEU A 21 -4.45 -30.34 -24.11
C LEU A 21 -3.07 -30.57 -24.74
N ASP A 22 -2.82 -29.89 -25.89
CA ASP A 22 -1.56 -30.00 -26.66
C ASP A 22 -0.52 -28.94 -26.27
N LEU A 23 -0.75 -28.20 -25.17
CA LEU A 23 0.11 -27.10 -24.72
C LEU A 23 1.52 -27.60 -24.40
N ARG A 24 2.52 -26.90 -24.91
CA ARG A 24 3.94 -27.20 -24.71
C ARG A 24 4.68 -25.96 -24.22
N PRO A 25 5.77 -26.13 -23.48
CA PRO A 25 6.63 -25.00 -23.11
C PRO A 25 7.12 -24.24 -24.38
N GLY A 26 7.04 -22.91 -24.34
CA GLY A 26 7.39 -22.00 -25.43
C GLY A 26 6.26 -21.72 -26.42
N ASP A 27 5.05 -22.26 -26.22
CA ASP A 27 3.90 -21.99 -27.09
C ASP A 27 3.38 -20.55 -26.90
N VAL A 28 2.91 -19.98 -28.03
CA VAL A 28 2.16 -18.74 -28.08
C VAL A 28 0.76 -19.03 -28.59
N LEU A 29 -0.23 -18.95 -27.71
CA LEU A 29 -1.64 -19.10 -28.07
C LEU A 29 -2.21 -17.74 -28.46
N LEU A 30 -2.71 -17.63 -29.71
CA LEU A 30 -3.33 -16.43 -30.25
C LEU A 30 -4.84 -16.65 -30.31
N LEU A 31 -5.59 -16.00 -29.42
CA LEU A 31 -7.02 -16.20 -29.26
C LEU A 31 -7.80 -15.14 -30.03
N GLU A 32 -8.63 -15.56 -30.96
CA GLU A 32 -9.63 -14.70 -31.59
C GLU A 32 -10.60 -14.13 -30.53
N PRO A 33 -11.27 -12.99 -30.81
CA PRO A 33 -12.33 -12.51 -29.94
C PRO A 33 -13.38 -13.59 -29.65
N GLY A 34 -13.72 -13.77 -28.39
CA GLY A 34 -14.67 -14.81 -27.97
C GLY A 34 -14.62 -15.15 -26.50
N PHE A 35 -15.41 -16.15 -26.12
CA PHE A 35 -15.48 -16.67 -24.78
C PHE A 35 -14.89 -18.09 -24.71
N TYR A 36 -13.94 -18.28 -23.87
CA TYR A 36 -13.19 -19.53 -23.70
C TYR A 36 -13.35 -20.04 -22.27
N ALA A 37 -13.84 -21.25 -22.10
CA ALA A 37 -13.97 -21.90 -20.81
C ALA A 37 -13.08 -23.13 -20.72
N LEU A 38 -12.39 -23.30 -19.61
CA LEU A 38 -11.62 -24.49 -19.30
C LEU A 38 -11.99 -24.97 -17.90
N PRO A 39 -12.30 -26.25 -17.71
CA PRO A 39 -12.43 -26.82 -16.40
C PRO A 39 -11.13 -26.68 -15.60
N GLN A 40 -11.27 -26.71 -14.29
CA GLN A 40 -10.28 -26.49 -13.24
C GLN A 40 -8.85 -27.01 -13.50
N GLY A 41 -7.88 -26.24 -12.97
CA GLY A 41 -6.59 -26.80 -12.55
C GLY A 41 -5.57 -27.02 -13.68
N LYS A 42 -5.70 -26.30 -14.80
CA LYS A 42 -4.65 -26.41 -15.83
C LYS A 42 -3.34 -25.84 -15.30
N MET A 43 -2.32 -26.69 -15.24
CA MET A 43 -0.95 -26.28 -14.99
C MET A 43 -0.39 -25.54 -16.22
N LEU A 44 0.28 -24.43 -15.98
CA LEU A 44 0.94 -23.64 -17.01
C LEU A 44 2.45 -23.68 -16.84
N ALA A 45 3.17 -23.82 -17.95
CA ALA A 45 4.64 -23.77 -18.03
C ALA A 45 5.07 -23.07 -19.31
N ASP A 46 5.92 -22.05 -19.23
CA ASP A 46 6.52 -21.31 -20.35
C ASP A 46 5.55 -21.01 -21.52
N VAL A 47 4.48 -20.27 -21.25
CA VAL A 47 3.43 -20.03 -22.24
C VAL A 47 3.09 -18.55 -22.35
N THR A 48 2.77 -18.12 -23.58
CA THR A 48 2.13 -16.82 -23.83
C THR A 48 0.69 -17.05 -24.30
N ILE A 49 -0.27 -16.41 -23.66
CA ILE A 49 -1.68 -16.42 -24.06
C ILE A 49 -2.08 -14.98 -24.40
N LYS A 50 -2.41 -14.75 -25.67
CA LYS A 50 -2.69 -13.41 -26.19
C LYS A 50 -4.06 -13.33 -26.86
N GLY A 51 -4.87 -12.36 -26.46
CA GLY A 51 -6.09 -11.99 -27.14
C GLY A 51 -5.84 -11.11 -28.37
N LEU A 52 -6.52 -11.42 -29.46
CA LEU A 52 -6.44 -10.68 -30.74
C LEU A 52 -7.53 -9.63 -30.87
N GLY A 53 -8.41 -9.47 -29.88
CA GLY A 53 -9.44 -8.45 -29.84
C GLY A 53 -8.87 -7.03 -29.73
N ALA A 54 -9.72 -6.04 -30.03
CA ALA A 54 -9.36 -4.61 -29.89
C ALA A 54 -9.17 -4.20 -28.41
N SER A 55 -9.85 -4.89 -27.51
CA SER A 55 -9.77 -4.70 -26.07
C SER A 55 -9.62 -6.03 -25.31
N PRO A 56 -9.14 -6.02 -24.05
CA PRO A 56 -9.08 -7.23 -23.22
C PRO A 56 -10.43 -7.93 -23.07
N GLU A 57 -11.52 -7.18 -23.01
CA GLU A 57 -12.88 -7.69 -22.81
C GLU A 57 -13.43 -8.44 -24.03
N ASP A 58 -12.81 -8.29 -25.21
CA ASP A 58 -13.20 -9.01 -26.40
C ASP A 58 -12.80 -10.49 -26.36
N THR A 59 -11.78 -10.82 -25.55
CA THR A 59 -11.27 -12.18 -25.40
C THR A 59 -11.31 -12.61 -23.93
N ARG A 60 -12.35 -13.37 -23.57
CA ARG A 60 -12.63 -13.74 -22.18
C ARG A 60 -12.29 -15.20 -21.92
N ILE A 61 -11.53 -15.46 -20.89
CA ILE A 61 -11.19 -16.82 -20.43
C ILE A 61 -11.75 -17.03 -19.04
N THR A 62 -12.60 -18.05 -18.88
CA THR A 62 -13.01 -18.53 -17.56
C THR A 62 -12.22 -19.77 -17.19
N SER A 63 -11.35 -19.67 -16.20
CA SER A 63 -10.48 -20.76 -15.76
C SER A 63 -9.94 -20.54 -14.35
N PHE A 64 -9.39 -21.61 -13.80
CA PHE A 64 -8.43 -21.59 -12.70
C PHE A 64 -7.08 -22.01 -13.30
N PHE A 65 -6.08 -21.14 -13.20
CA PHE A 65 -4.72 -21.44 -13.64
C PHE A 65 -3.83 -21.69 -12.45
N GLN A 66 -3.13 -22.80 -12.46
CA GLN A 66 -2.08 -23.11 -11.50
C GLN A 66 -0.74 -23.22 -12.26
N VAL A 67 0.30 -22.60 -11.71
CA VAL A 67 1.64 -22.62 -12.32
C VAL A 67 2.30 -23.96 -12.06
N ASP A 68 3.00 -24.47 -13.09
CA ASP A 68 3.76 -25.73 -13.00
C ASP A 68 4.92 -25.60 -11.99
N ASP A 69 5.42 -26.75 -11.49
CA ASP A 69 6.55 -26.85 -10.56
C ASP A 69 7.92 -26.55 -11.22
N ALA A 70 8.00 -26.50 -12.55
CA ALA A 70 9.17 -26.04 -13.24
C ALA A 70 9.31 -24.50 -13.22
N SER A 71 10.53 -23.98 -13.34
CA SER A 71 10.75 -22.54 -13.56
C SER A 71 9.99 -22.08 -14.80
N SER A 72 8.91 -21.33 -14.61
CA SER A 72 7.95 -21.02 -15.65
C SER A 72 7.89 -19.54 -15.96
N ARG A 73 7.81 -19.20 -17.26
CA ARG A 73 7.52 -17.85 -17.73
C ARG A 73 6.16 -17.82 -18.40
N ILE A 74 5.21 -17.14 -17.77
CA ILE A 74 3.82 -17.08 -18.23
C ILE A 74 3.47 -15.64 -18.57
N ILE A 75 2.93 -15.42 -19.77
CA ILE A 75 2.51 -14.10 -20.23
C ILE A 75 1.04 -14.16 -20.63
N PHE A 76 0.23 -13.31 -19.99
CA PHE A 76 -1.14 -13.00 -20.41
C PHE A 76 -1.14 -11.60 -21.03
N GLU A 77 -1.65 -11.49 -22.26
CA GLU A 77 -1.67 -10.24 -22.99
C GLU A 77 -3.03 -9.98 -23.61
N ASN A 78 -3.61 -8.80 -23.35
CA ASN A 78 -4.86 -8.33 -23.93
C ASN A 78 -6.04 -9.32 -23.73
N LEU A 79 -6.26 -9.73 -22.48
CA LEU A 79 -7.24 -10.75 -22.09
C LEU A 79 -8.09 -10.29 -20.91
N CYS A 80 -9.33 -10.77 -20.85
CA CYS A 80 -10.16 -10.73 -19.64
C CYS A 80 -10.16 -12.15 -19.00
N LEU A 81 -9.58 -12.26 -17.81
CA LEU A 81 -9.54 -13.50 -17.04
C LEU A 81 -10.62 -13.47 -15.97
N ILE A 82 -11.43 -14.52 -15.93
CA ILE A 82 -12.57 -14.69 -15.01
C ILE A 82 -12.33 -15.99 -14.23
N PRO A 83 -12.40 -15.97 -12.89
CA PRO A 83 -12.21 -17.20 -12.13
C PRO A 83 -13.32 -18.21 -12.40
N TYR A 84 -12.98 -19.48 -12.38
CA TYR A 84 -13.96 -20.55 -12.47
C TYR A 84 -14.61 -20.78 -11.11
N LYS A 85 -15.92 -20.49 -11.01
CA LYS A 85 -16.66 -20.55 -9.73
C LYS A 85 -15.99 -19.69 -8.65
N ASP A 86 -15.88 -20.22 -7.44
CA ASP A 86 -15.24 -19.59 -6.29
C ASP A 86 -13.77 -20.06 -6.19
N SER A 87 -12.98 -19.92 -7.29
CA SER A 87 -11.55 -20.22 -7.31
C SER A 87 -10.72 -18.98 -7.51
N ASN A 88 -9.40 -19.09 -7.29
CA ASN A 88 -8.44 -18.06 -7.72
C ASN A 88 -8.43 -17.98 -9.25
N THR A 89 -7.99 -16.86 -9.80
CA THR A 89 -7.71 -16.76 -11.24
C THR A 89 -6.36 -17.42 -11.56
N LEU A 90 -5.36 -17.13 -10.73
CA LEU A 90 -4.04 -17.75 -10.83
C LEU A 90 -3.53 -18.13 -9.43
N ASP A 91 -2.89 -19.30 -9.35
CA ASP A 91 -2.21 -19.81 -8.17
C ASP A 91 -0.76 -20.17 -8.48
N ILE A 92 0.17 -19.68 -7.65
CA ILE A 92 1.58 -20.04 -7.68
C ILE A 92 1.88 -20.76 -6.36
N PRO A 93 1.90 -22.09 -6.35
CA PRO A 93 2.06 -22.87 -5.14
C PRO A 93 3.47 -22.77 -4.54
N GLU A 94 3.58 -23.17 -3.28
CA GLU A 94 4.86 -23.24 -2.58
C GLU A 94 5.83 -24.19 -3.32
N GLY A 95 7.13 -23.83 -3.35
CA GLY A 95 8.16 -24.58 -4.05
C GLY A 95 8.28 -24.30 -5.55
N VAL A 96 7.34 -23.53 -6.12
CA VAL A 96 7.39 -23.14 -7.54
C VAL A 96 8.19 -21.84 -7.67
N ASP A 97 9.06 -21.75 -8.71
CA ASP A 97 9.73 -20.54 -9.16
C ASP A 97 9.10 -20.09 -10.48
N SER A 98 8.61 -18.87 -10.56
CA SER A 98 7.87 -18.42 -11.75
C SER A 98 8.03 -16.94 -12.05
N PHE A 99 7.83 -16.60 -13.32
CA PHE A 99 7.76 -15.24 -13.83
C PHE A 99 6.44 -15.03 -14.57
N VAL A 100 5.54 -14.23 -14.02
CA VAL A 100 4.20 -14.04 -14.57
C VAL A 100 3.98 -12.58 -14.95
N ILE A 101 3.57 -12.35 -16.19
CA ILE A 101 3.27 -11.02 -16.72
C ILE A 101 1.79 -10.95 -17.12
N PHE A 102 1.10 -9.93 -16.62
CA PHE A 102 -0.19 -9.49 -17.15
C PHE A 102 0.00 -8.14 -17.83
N ARG A 103 -0.24 -8.10 -19.13
CA ARG A 103 -0.09 -6.90 -19.95
C ARG A 103 -1.39 -6.54 -20.64
N ASN A 104 -1.91 -5.34 -20.36
CA ASN A 104 -3.22 -4.90 -20.86
C ASN A 104 -4.31 -5.94 -20.61
N CYS A 105 -4.42 -6.41 -19.35
CA CYS A 105 -5.39 -7.43 -18.96
C CYS A 105 -6.47 -6.86 -18.03
N VAL A 106 -7.61 -7.56 -17.98
CA VAL A 106 -8.63 -7.40 -16.95
C VAL A 106 -8.77 -8.72 -16.20
N LEU A 107 -8.47 -8.73 -14.92
CA LEU A 107 -8.70 -9.87 -14.04
C LEU A 107 -9.93 -9.57 -13.19
N ARG A 108 -10.93 -10.44 -13.22
CA ARG A 108 -12.11 -10.33 -12.36
C ARG A 108 -11.94 -11.26 -11.18
N GLY A 109 -12.21 -10.78 -9.99
CA GLY A 109 -12.21 -11.59 -8.77
C GLY A 109 -13.62 -11.98 -8.33
N THR A 110 -13.72 -12.72 -7.24
CA THR A 110 -14.96 -13.20 -6.61
C THR A 110 -15.35 -12.40 -5.37
N GLY A 111 -14.75 -11.23 -5.17
CA GLY A 111 -14.89 -10.46 -3.93
C GLY A 111 -14.11 -11.11 -2.78
N ASN A 112 -14.74 -11.23 -1.61
CA ASN A 112 -14.10 -11.83 -0.40
C ASN A 112 -14.02 -13.36 -0.44
N LYS A 113 -14.54 -14.04 -1.47
CA LYS A 113 -14.57 -15.50 -1.48
C LYS A 113 -13.22 -16.15 -1.72
N THR A 114 -12.43 -15.56 -2.62
CA THR A 114 -11.10 -16.09 -2.96
C THR A 114 -10.16 -14.96 -3.38
N THR A 115 -8.87 -15.22 -3.28
CA THR A 115 -7.83 -14.33 -3.79
C THR A 115 -7.72 -14.45 -5.30
N THR A 116 -7.71 -13.35 -6.03
CA THR A 116 -7.57 -13.37 -7.51
C THR A 116 -6.21 -13.89 -7.95
N LEU A 117 -5.13 -13.37 -7.35
CA LEU A 117 -3.78 -13.87 -7.53
C LEU A 117 -3.25 -14.36 -6.18
N ALA A 118 -3.04 -15.67 -6.06
CA ALA A 118 -2.56 -16.35 -4.86
C ALA A 118 -1.12 -16.82 -5.08
N ILE A 119 -0.17 -16.27 -4.35
CA ILE A 119 1.26 -16.52 -4.52
C ILE A 119 1.84 -17.04 -3.22
N SER A 120 2.30 -18.30 -3.21
CA SER A 120 2.96 -18.95 -2.07
C SER A 120 4.41 -19.34 -2.38
N GLY A 121 4.76 -19.44 -3.64
CA GLY A 121 6.09 -19.79 -4.13
C GLY A 121 7.01 -18.61 -4.35
N LYS A 122 8.13 -18.84 -5.03
CA LYS A 122 9.02 -17.79 -5.50
C LYS A 122 8.50 -17.22 -6.81
N ALA A 123 8.24 -15.92 -6.85
CA ALA A 123 7.58 -15.35 -8.02
C ALA A 123 8.02 -13.92 -8.35
N THR A 124 8.22 -13.66 -9.64
CA THR A 124 8.16 -12.29 -10.16
C THR A 124 6.82 -12.09 -10.86
N VAL A 125 6.05 -11.10 -10.42
CA VAL A 125 4.74 -10.76 -11.00
C VAL A 125 4.78 -9.33 -11.52
N GLU A 126 4.46 -9.17 -12.81
CA GLU A 126 4.34 -7.86 -13.45
C GLU A 126 2.88 -7.59 -13.84
N LEU A 127 2.33 -6.47 -13.38
CA LEU A 127 1.03 -5.94 -13.75
C LEU A 127 1.25 -4.65 -14.56
N ILE A 128 1.09 -4.70 -15.89
CA ILE A 128 1.34 -3.58 -16.79
C ILE A 128 0.03 -3.19 -17.48
N ALA A 129 -0.44 -1.97 -17.28
CA ALA A 129 -1.72 -1.49 -17.81
C ALA A 129 -2.87 -2.46 -17.52
N THR A 130 -2.85 -3.11 -16.35
CA THR A 130 -3.73 -4.21 -15.97
C THR A 130 -4.71 -3.79 -14.90
N LYS A 131 -5.95 -4.28 -14.99
CA LYS A 131 -7.00 -4.00 -14.00
C LYS A 131 -7.39 -5.29 -13.29
N ILE A 132 -7.36 -5.28 -11.97
CA ILE A 132 -7.95 -6.33 -11.14
C ILE A 132 -9.23 -5.74 -10.53
N LEU A 133 -10.37 -6.28 -10.89
CA LEU A 133 -11.69 -5.78 -10.53
C LEU A 133 -12.40 -6.77 -9.61
N ASN A 134 -12.93 -6.29 -8.49
CA ASN A 134 -13.62 -7.10 -7.50
C ASN A 134 -12.76 -8.28 -7.00
N GLY A 135 -11.47 -8.02 -6.75
CA GLY A 135 -10.54 -9.08 -6.35
C GLY A 135 -9.30 -8.57 -5.62
N THR A 136 -8.63 -9.49 -4.95
CA THR A 136 -7.44 -9.25 -4.13
C THR A 136 -6.20 -9.93 -4.70
N VAL A 137 -5.04 -9.47 -4.29
CA VAL A 137 -3.72 -10.06 -4.58
C VAL A 137 -3.03 -10.37 -3.27
N SER A 138 -2.59 -11.62 -3.10
CA SER A 138 -1.91 -12.04 -1.87
C SER A 138 -0.61 -12.78 -2.16
N PHE A 139 0.46 -12.28 -1.58
CA PHE A 139 1.74 -12.96 -1.46
C PHE A 139 1.81 -13.53 -0.05
N PHE A 140 1.54 -14.83 0.08
CA PHE A 140 1.44 -15.51 1.35
C PHE A 140 2.79 -15.64 2.07
N LYS A 141 2.77 -16.06 3.32
CA LYS A 141 3.93 -16.12 4.23
C LYS A 141 5.16 -16.83 3.65
N THR A 142 4.96 -17.87 2.85
CA THR A 142 6.03 -18.64 2.22
C THR A 142 6.57 -18.03 0.93
N ALA A 143 5.92 -16.97 0.42
CA ALA A 143 6.34 -16.34 -0.83
C ALA A 143 7.69 -15.62 -0.71
N ASP A 144 8.56 -15.84 -1.71
CA ASP A 144 9.72 -15.00 -2.02
C ASP A 144 9.42 -14.27 -3.32
N PHE A 145 9.20 -12.96 -3.28
CA PHE A 145 8.53 -12.29 -4.39
C PHE A 145 9.18 -10.99 -4.86
N ARG A 146 8.94 -10.71 -6.15
CA ARG A 146 9.05 -9.39 -6.75
C ARG A 146 7.73 -9.03 -7.43
N LEU A 147 7.09 -7.95 -6.99
CA LEU A 147 5.91 -7.37 -7.63
C LEU A 147 6.29 -6.08 -8.35
N GLU A 148 5.97 -5.96 -9.64
CA GLU A 148 6.04 -4.71 -10.37
C GLU A 148 4.64 -4.34 -10.88
N MET A 149 4.14 -3.18 -10.48
CA MET A 149 2.83 -2.67 -10.88
C MET A 149 3.00 -1.31 -11.55
N ALA A 150 2.65 -1.21 -12.82
CA ALA A 150 2.77 0.00 -13.62
C ALA A 150 1.46 0.30 -14.36
N ASP A 151 0.97 1.54 -14.27
CA ASP A 151 -0.24 2.03 -14.94
C ASP A 151 -1.46 1.11 -14.69
N SER A 152 -1.54 0.52 -13.52
CA SER A 152 -2.44 -0.58 -13.20
C SER A 152 -3.39 -0.24 -12.04
N ILE A 153 -4.49 -1.00 -11.93
CA ILE A 153 -5.51 -0.76 -10.92
C ILE A 153 -5.86 -2.08 -10.22
N ILE A 154 -5.90 -2.08 -8.90
CA ILE A 154 -6.59 -3.09 -8.09
C ILE A 154 -7.79 -2.40 -7.47
N ASP A 155 -8.98 -2.69 -8.00
CA ASP A 155 -10.23 -2.02 -7.63
C ASP A 155 -11.14 -2.96 -6.84
N TYR A 156 -10.87 -3.01 -5.56
CA TYR A 156 -11.69 -3.72 -4.57
C TYR A 156 -11.37 -3.22 -3.16
N VAL A 157 -12.38 -3.04 -2.33
CA VAL A 157 -12.23 -2.76 -0.91
C VAL A 157 -12.69 -3.99 -0.13
N SER A 158 -11.75 -4.72 0.43
CA SER A 158 -12.02 -5.88 1.28
C SER A 158 -12.28 -5.44 2.72
N GLU A 159 -13.32 -5.99 3.34
CA GLU A 159 -13.61 -5.77 4.77
C GLU A 159 -12.77 -6.68 5.68
N GLU A 160 -12.33 -7.83 5.19
CA GLU A 160 -11.65 -8.86 5.99
C GLU A 160 -10.15 -8.96 5.71
N PHE A 161 -9.73 -8.73 4.45
CA PHE A 161 -8.36 -8.90 4.00
C PHE A 161 -7.86 -7.65 3.29
N GLY A 162 -6.55 -7.49 3.18
CA GLY A 162 -6.00 -6.42 2.34
C GLY A 162 -6.35 -6.62 0.86
N THR A 163 -6.49 -5.51 0.15
CA THR A 163 -6.64 -5.52 -1.31
C THR A 163 -5.37 -6.02 -1.99
N LEU A 164 -4.22 -5.61 -1.45
CA LEU A 164 -2.91 -6.15 -1.74
C LEU A 164 -2.25 -6.56 -0.42
N SER A 165 -2.00 -7.86 -0.23
CA SER A 165 -1.37 -8.42 0.97
C SER A 165 0.03 -8.95 0.65
N LEU A 166 1.02 -8.45 1.36
CA LEU A 166 2.43 -8.80 1.23
C LEU A 166 2.90 -9.46 2.54
N GLU A 167 2.72 -10.77 2.66
CA GLU A 167 3.00 -11.51 3.89
C GLU A 167 4.39 -12.17 3.91
N GLY A 168 4.97 -12.40 2.74
CA GLY A 168 6.24 -13.10 2.58
C GLY A 168 7.47 -12.19 2.67
N HIS A 169 8.48 -12.56 1.91
CA HIS A 169 9.72 -11.80 1.76
C HIS A 169 9.85 -11.30 0.33
N GLY A 170 10.21 -10.05 0.13
CA GLY A 170 10.39 -9.58 -1.23
C GLY A 170 10.33 -8.08 -1.42
N THR A 171 10.16 -7.71 -2.70
CA THR A 171 10.09 -6.32 -3.13
C THR A 171 8.81 -6.05 -3.90
N ALA A 172 8.22 -4.86 -3.71
CA ALA A 172 7.10 -4.40 -4.50
C ALA A 172 7.34 -2.97 -5.00
N ILE A 173 7.17 -2.75 -6.30
CA ILE A 173 7.32 -1.45 -6.95
C ILE A 173 5.97 -1.08 -7.58
N ILE A 174 5.40 0.04 -7.17
CA ILE A 174 4.07 0.49 -7.57
C ILE A 174 4.18 1.89 -8.19
N ASN A 175 4.04 1.97 -9.50
CA ASN A 175 4.20 3.21 -10.26
C ASN A 175 2.90 3.58 -11.00
N ASN A 176 2.50 4.87 -10.94
CA ASN A 176 1.33 5.42 -11.64
C ASN A 176 0.08 4.56 -11.50
N SER A 177 -0.13 3.97 -10.33
CA SER A 177 -1.10 2.90 -10.13
C SER A 177 -2.09 3.25 -9.02
N LYS A 178 -3.20 2.49 -8.96
CA LYS A 178 -4.25 2.69 -7.97
C LYS A 178 -4.61 1.39 -7.28
N ILE A 179 -4.58 1.40 -5.96
CA ILE A 179 -5.11 0.35 -5.08
C ILE A 179 -6.23 0.99 -4.27
N THR A 180 -7.50 0.63 -4.52
CA THR A 180 -8.63 1.32 -3.89
C THR A 180 -8.81 0.97 -2.41
N GLY A 181 -8.40 -0.19 -1.98
CA GLY A 181 -8.46 -0.63 -0.59
C GLY A 181 -7.09 -0.61 0.11
N THR A 182 -6.90 -1.53 1.03
CA THR A 182 -5.73 -1.59 1.92
C THR A 182 -4.55 -2.32 1.28
N LEU A 183 -3.36 -1.74 1.37
CA LEU A 183 -2.09 -2.44 1.20
C LEU A 183 -1.57 -2.85 2.57
N ASN A 184 -1.46 -4.16 2.81
CA ASN A 184 -1.01 -4.74 4.07
C ASN A 184 0.39 -5.36 3.95
N THR A 185 1.23 -5.11 4.97
CA THR A 185 2.34 -5.98 5.34
C THR A 185 2.12 -6.50 6.75
N PHE A 186 2.74 -7.61 7.12
CA PHE A 186 2.43 -8.35 8.35
C PHE A 186 3.64 -8.42 9.30
N ASP A 187 3.41 -8.73 10.56
CA ASP A 187 4.43 -8.67 11.62
C ASP A 187 5.65 -9.60 11.39
N TYR A 188 5.49 -10.61 10.58
CA TYR A 188 6.54 -11.60 10.26
C TYR A 188 7.21 -11.38 8.88
N CYS A 189 6.76 -10.41 8.10
CA CYS A 189 7.28 -10.15 6.76
C CYS A 189 8.62 -9.39 6.77
N ASN A 190 9.29 -9.42 5.61
CA ASN A 190 10.46 -8.59 5.31
C ASN A 190 10.29 -8.05 3.88
N VAL A 191 9.77 -6.84 3.75
CA VAL A 191 9.33 -6.28 2.47
C VAL A 191 9.96 -4.91 2.21
N GLU A 192 10.51 -4.75 1.01
CA GLU A 192 10.86 -3.44 0.45
C GLU A 192 9.73 -2.99 -0.48
N LEU A 193 9.21 -1.80 -0.24
CA LEU A 193 8.05 -1.27 -0.94
C LEU A 193 8.35 0.14 -1.46
N ASP A 194 8.31 0.29 -2.79
CA ASP A 194 8.47 1.57 -3.47
C ASP A 194 7.15 1.99 -4.13
N ILE A 195 6.60 3.14 -3.72
CA ILE A 195 5.34 3.68 -4.24
C ILE A 195 5.60 5.06 -4.85
N HIS A 196 5.34 5.18 -6.15
CA HIS A 196 5.55 6.43 -6.89
C HIS A 196 4.29 6.87 -7.65
N ASN A 197 3.90 8.14 -7.52
CA ASN A 197 2.77 8.75 -8.23
C ASN A 197 1.48 7.90 -8.15
N SER A 198 1.23 7.27 -7.02
CA SER A 198 0.19 6.25 -6.91
C SER A 198 -0.79 6.56 -5.78
N PHE A 199 -1.99 6.02 -5.91
CA PHE A 199 -3.03 6.08 -4.89
C PHE A 199 -3.16 4.72 -4.19
N VAL A 200 -3.22 4.73 -2.86
CA VAL A 200 -3.52 3.55 -2.04
C VAL A 200 -4.60 3.93 -1.03
N GLY A 201 -5.69 3.18 -0.94
CA GLY A 201 -6.78 3.47 -0.02
C GLY A 201 -6.29 3.71 1.41
N ASN A 202 -5.53 2.79 1.95
CA ASN A 202 -4.74 2.97 3.17
C ASN A 202 -3.56 2.00 3.24
N LEU A 203 -2.57 2.34 4.06
CA LEU A 203 -1.35 1.59 4.29
C LEU A 203 -1.36 1.00 5.70
N ASN A 204 -1.25 -0.32 5.82
CA ASN A 204 -1.11 -1.01 7.08
C ASN A 204 0.22 -1.79 7.09
N MET A 205 1.23 -1.22 7.73
CA MET A 205 2.62 -1.68 7.67
C MET A 205 3.01 -2.37 8.97
N GLY A 206 3.46 -3.60 8.87
CA GLY A 206 3.96 -4.41 9.99
C GLY A 206 5.34 -5.01 9.71
N GLY A 207 5.89 -5.72 10.69
CA GLY A 207 7.13 -6.49 10.57
C GLY A 207 8.36 -5.64 10.28
N LYS A 208 9.17 -6.08 9.32
CA LYS A 208 10.34 -5.35 8.80
C LYS A 208 9.99 -4.80 7.43
N THR A 209 9.20 -3.74 7.39
CA THR A 209 8.82 -3.08 6.15
C THR A 209 9.66 -1.83 5.92
N TRP A 210 10.26 -1.73 4.75
CA TRP A 210 10.95 -0.55 4.25
C TRP A 210 10.08 0.07 3.16
N LEU A 211 9.47 1.23 3.45
CA LEU A 211 8.64 1.94 2.49
C LEU A 211 9.36 3.20 2.00
N ASN A 212 9.48 3.35 0.68
CA ASN A 212 9.74 4.62 0.03
C ASN A 212 8.48 5.06 -0.71
N MET A 213 7.93 6.21 -0.35
CA MET A 213 6.73 6.77 -1.00
C MET A 213 7.02 8.17 -1.51
N TYR A 214 6.84 8.36 -2.80
CA TYR A 214 7.04 9.65 -3.47
C TYR A 214 5.81 10.05 -4.28
N LYS A 215 5.28 11.26 -4.00
CA LYS A 215 4.05 11.78 -4.62
C LYS A 215 2.88 10.79 -4.53
N GLY A 216 2.78 10.10 -3.39
CA GLY A 216 1.70 9.19 -3.10
C GLY A 216 0.51 9.90 -2.46
N GLN A 217 -0.66 9.28 -2.59
CA GLN A 217 -1.88 9.73 -1.93
C GLN A 217 -2.61 8.55 -1.32
N THR A 218 -3.19 8.75 -0.13
CA THR A 218 -4.09 7.77 0.49
C THR A 218 -5.55 8.21 0.42
N GLY A 219 -6.48 7.28 0.68
CA GLY A 219 -7.92 7.53 0.70
C GLY A 219 -8.39 8.23 1.97
N GLN A 220 -9.67 8.64 1.96
CA GLN A 220 -10.33 9.35 3.08
C GLN A 220 -11.29 8.46 3.88
N ASP A 221 -11.63 7.27 3.37
CA ASP A 221 -12.74 6.45 3.89
C ASP A 221 -12.37 5.63 5.14
N ASN A 222 -11.08 5.66 5.55
CA ASN A 222 -10.58 4.92 6.70
C ASN A 222 -10.20 5.86 7.85
N SER A 223 -10.24 5.34 9.08
CA SER A 223 -9.84 6.08 10.29
C SER A 223 -8.36 6.49 10.28
N TYR A 224 -7.53 5.83 9.48
CA TYR A 224 -6.12 6.16 9.27
C TYR A 224 -5.71 5.98 7.80
N SER A 225 -4.85 6.87 7.34
CA SER A 225 -4.19 6.79 6.03
C SER A 225 -3.02 5.83 6.06
N LEU A 226 -2.28 5.83 7.17
CA LEU A 226 -1.16 4.96 7.41
C LEU A 226 -1.16 4.51 8.88
N TYR A 227 -1.06 3.21 9.08
CA TYR A 227 -0.74 2.59 10.36
C TYR A 227 0.56 1.79 10.23
N ALA A 228 1.57 2.12 11.01
CA ALA A 228 2.86 1.43 11.00
C ALA A 228 3.24 0.97 12.40
N ARG A 229 3.63 -0.30 12.51
CA ARG A 229 4.06 -0.96 13.75
C ARG A 229 5.26 -1.86 13.53
N GLY A 230 5.82 -2.41 14.62
CA GLY A 230 7.00 -3.26 14.55
C GLY A 230 8.26 -2.46 14.22
N ASP A 231 9.12 -3.01 13.37
CA ASP A 231 10.41 -2.41 12.97
C ASP A 231 10.32 -1.72 11.60
N CYS A 232 9.19 -1.09 11.28
CA CYS A 232 8.99 -0.41 10.02
C CYS A 232 9.90 0.83 9.89
N TRP A 233 10.44 1.03 8.69
CA TRP A 233 11.17 2.23 8.30
C TRP A 233 10.51 2.84 7.06
N LEU A 234 9.97 4.05 7.19
CA LEU A 234 9.23 4.72 6.14
C LEU A 234 9.90 6.04 5.75
N ASN A 235 10.17 6.19 4.48
CA ASN A 235 10.68 7.42 3.86
C ASN A 235 9.59 7.95 2.91
N ILE A 236 8.98 9.07 3.27
CA ILE A 236 7.77 9.58 2.60
C ILE A 236 8.04 11.02 2.15
N MET A 237 7.87 11.29 0.86
CA MET A 237 8.13 12.59 0.26
C MET A 237 6.95 13.06 -0.59
N ASP A 238 6.63 14.35 -0.49
CA ASP A 238 5.63 15.06 -1.32
C ASP A 238 4.27 14.35 -1.41
N SER A 239 3.85 13.74 -0.31
CA SER A 239 2.69 12.84 -0.25
C SER A 239 1.54 13.43 0.59
N VAL A 240 0.31 12.94 0.35
CA VAL A 240 -0.91 13.45 1.00
C VAL A 240 -1.63 12.35 1.76
N PHE A 241 -1.89 12.62 3.05
CA PHE A 241 -2.57 11.74 3.99
C PHE A 241 -3.80 12.44 4.58
N PRO A 242 -4.99 12.22 4.01
CA PRO A 242 -6.20 12.94 4.39
C PRO A 242 -6.81 12.49 5.74
N THR A 243 -6.32 11.41 6.33
CA THR A 243 -6.65 10.96 7.68
C THR A 243 -5.39 10.74 8.52
N SER A 244 -5.46 10.03 9.63
CA SER A 244 -4.37 9.94 10.59
C SER A 244 -3.18 9.11 10.09
N LEU A 245 -1.96 9.55 10.45
CA LEU A 245 -0.78 8.70 10.46
C LEU A 245 -0.58 8.17 11.89
N CYS A 246 -0.66 6.86 12.05
CA CYS A 246 -0.51 6.18 13.33
C CYS A 246 0.78 5.37 13.35
N LEU A 247 1.64 5.63 14.32
CA LEU A 247 2.90 4.92 14.51
C LEU A 247 2.93 4.28 15.89
N ALA A 248 3.31 3.02 15.96
CA ALA A 248 3.44 2.27 17.20
C ALA A 248 4.75 1.47 17.25
N ASP A 249 5.03 0.84 18.38
CA ASP A 249 6.22 0.03 18.65
C ASP A 249 7.52 0.80 18.38
N ARG A 250 8.31 0.36 17.37
CA ARG A 250 9.59 0.97 16.99
C ARG A 250 9.57 1.56 15.57
N ALA A 251 8.36 1.76 15.02
CA ALA A 251 8.22 2.33 13.68
C ALA A 251 8.90 3.70 13.56
N ARG A 252 9.57 3.93 12.44
CA ARG A 252 10.32 5.17 12.16
C ARG A 252 9.89 5.75 10.84
N VAL A 253 9.61 7.06 10.85
CA VAL A 253 9.17 7.78 9.65
C VAL A 253 10.02 9.00 9.40
N LEU A 254 10.49 9.15 8.17
CA LEU A 254 10.97 10.41 7.61
C LEU A 254 9.87 10.96 6.72
N LEU A 255 9.34 12.14 7.04
CA LEU A 255 8.26 12.78 6.31
C LEU A 255 8.74 14.14 5.78
N HIS A 256 8.79 14.30 4.46
CA HIS A 256 9.27 15.51 3.81
C HIS A 256 8.26 16.07 2.81
N GLY A 257 8.05 17.38 2.81
CA GLY A 257 7.20 18.08 1.82
C GLY A 257 5.75 17.62 1.79
N SER A 258 5.29 16.92 2.81
CA SER A 258 4.04 16.16 2.81
C SER A 258 2.93 16.88 3.59
N ASP A 259 1.70 16.42 3.38
CA ASP A 259 0.51 16.93 4.02
C ASP A 259 -0.19 15.80 4.80
N ALA A 260 -0.24 15.92 6.11
CA ALA A 260 -0.86 14.96 7.01
C ALA A 260 -2.03 15.58 7.76
N TYR A 261 -3.17 14.89 7.84
CA TYR A 261 -4.29 15.39 8.61
C TYR A 261 -3.98 15.38 10.11
N SER A 262 -3.63 14.24 10.68
CA SER A 262 -3.19 14.15 12.08
C SER A 262 -2.08 13.13 12.28
N LEU A 263 -1.38 13.22 13.40
CA LEU A 263 -0.30 12.33 13.79
C LEU A 263 -0.64 11.69 15.14
N GLN A 264 -0.44 10.37 15.27
CA GLN A 264 -0.55 9.62 16.52
C GLN A 264 0.68 8.73 16.67
N LEU A 265 1.50 9.01 17.65
CA LEU A 265 2.71 8.27 17.93
C LEU A 265 2.65 7.66 19.33
N LYS A 266 2.93 6.37 19.43
CA LYS A 266 2.94 5.60 20.70
C LYS A 266 4.21 4.81 20.85
N ASP A 267 4.41 4.25 22.03
CA ASP A 267 5.53 3.38 22.39
C ASP A 267 6.90 4.04 22.15
N ASP A 268 7.79 3.38 21.42
CA ASP A 268 9.12 3.87 21.05
C ASP A 268 9.20 4.42 19.63
N SER A 269 8.04 4.70 19.01
CA SER A 269 7.96 5.19 17.64
C SER A 269 8.64 6.55 17.45
N GLN A 270 9.12 6.82 16.23
CA GLN A 270 9.87 8.03 15.93
C GLN A 270 9.43 8.65 14.61
N ILE A 271 9.31 9.97 14.59
CA ILE A 271 9.09 10.73 13.36
C ILE A 271 10.09 11.87 13.23
N THR A 272 10.67 12.01 12.04
CA THR A 272 11.38 13.22 11.63
C THR A 272 10.63 13.83 10.46
N PHE A 273 10.23 15.10 10.57
CA PHE A 273 9.47 15.75 9.52
C PHE A 273 10.02 17.13 9.17
N THR A 274 10.01 17.41 7.87
CA THR A 274 10.57 18.63 7.32
C THR A 274 9.66 19.18 6.22
N ASN A 275 9.43 20.51 6.21
CA ASN A 275 8.57 21.19 5.23
C ASN A 275 7.15 20.56 5.15
N THR A 276 6.58 20.17 6.25
CA THR A 276 5.36 19.36 6.34
C THR A 276 4.22 20.17 6.95
N LEU A 277 2.99 19.87 6.53
CA LEU A 277 1.77 20.38 7.15
C LEU A 277 1.11 19.29 8.01
N VAL A 278 0.69 19.63 9.22
CA VAL A 278 -0.16 18.80 10.09
C VAL A 278 -1.44 19.58 10.36
N ARG A 279 -2.58 19.10 9.87
CA ARG A 279 -3.80 19.91 9.71
C ARG A 279 -4.75 19.90 10.89
N ALA A 280 -4.66 18.92 11.81
CA ALA A 280 -5.63 18.80 12.88
C ALA A 280 -4.98 18.62 14.25
N SER A 281 -4.20 17.55 14.45
CA SER A 281 -3.56 17.28 15.74
C SER A 281 -2.26 16.51 15.60
N ALA A 282 -1.39 16.64 16.61
CA ALA A 282 -0.18 15.83 16.74
C ALA A 282 -0.07 15.29 18.16
N ASN A 283 -0.16 13.97 18.32
CA ASN A 283 -0.17 13.28 19.60
C ASN A 283 1.09 12.43 19.76
N PHE A 284 1.77 12.59 20.88
CA PHE A 284 2.97 11.85 21.26
C PHE A 284 2.76 11.23 22.63
N GLU A 285 2.70 9.92 22.70
CA GLU A 285 2.44 9.16 23.92
C GLU A 285 3.64 8.28 24.29
N ASP A 286 3.68 7.76 25.50
CA ASP A 286 4.69 6.85 26.03
C ASP A 286 6.12 7.37 25.90
N ARG A 287 6.95 6.80 25.02
CA ARG A 287 8.34 7.21 24.75
C ARG A 287 8.54 7.70 23.31
N ALA A 288 7.45 8.01 22.63
CA ALA A 288 7.47 8.49 21.25
C ALA A 288 8.35 9.74 21.08
N LYS A 289 8.99 9.86 19.92
CA LYS A 289 9.92 10.96 19.63
C LYS A 289 9.56 11.66 18.32
N GLY A 290 9.58 13.00 18.37
CA GLY A 290 9.44 13.85 17.19
C GLY A 290 10.63 14.79 17.02
N ASP A 291 11.11 14.92 15.79
CA ASP A 291 12.07 15.97 15.37
C ASP A 291 11.50 16.69 14.15
N ALA A 292 11.35 18.02 14.24
CA ALA A 292 10.66 18.80 13.23
C ALA A 292 11.48 20.01 12.76
N ASN A 293 11.44 20.28 11.45
CA ASN A 293 12.02 21.49 10.89
C ASN A 293 11.13 22.07 9.79
N ARG A 294 10.75 23.34 9.89
CA ARG A 294 9.83 24.03 8.96
C ARG A 294 8.48 23.31 8.85
N VAL A 295 7.87 23.05 9.98
CA VAL A 295 6.57 22.35 10.06
C VAL A 295 5.49 23.31 10.54
N THR A 296 4.33 23.24 9.91
CA THR A 296 3.15 23.97 10.36
C THR A 296 2.16 23.00 11.00
N PHE A 297 1.79 23.29 12.24
CA PHE A 297 0.75 22.58 12.97
C PHE A 297 -0.51 23.45 13.03
N TYR A 298 -1.62 22.90 12.55
CA TYR A 298 -2.94 23.51 12.65
C TYR A 298 -3.76 22.79 13.70
N GLY A 299 -4.62 23.51 14.39
CA GLY A 299 -5.76 22.96 15.12
C GLY A 299 -7.02 23.11 14.26
N ASN A 300 -7.96 22.20 14.34
CA ASN A 300 -9.24 22.30 13.62
C ASN A 300 -10.44 22.51 14.55
N GLY A 301 -10.22 22.65 15.87
CA GLY A 301 -11.28 22.85 16.86
C GLY A 301 -12.07 21.59 17.25
N ASP A 302 -11.95 20.50 16.51
CA ASP A 302 -12.61 19.21 16.83
C ASP A 302 -11.85 18.41 17.89
N TYR A 303 -10.60 18.74 18.11
CA TYR A 303 -9.73 18.10 19.08
C TYR A 303 -9.57 18.98 20.32
N GLN A 304 -9.60 18.34 21.49
CA GLN A 304 -9.35 19.03 22.76
C GLN A 304 -7.99 19.72 22.79
N TYR A 305 -6.98 19.10 22.17
CA TYR A 305 -5.63 19.64 22.02
C TYR A 305 -5.18 19.50 20.55
N PHE A 306 -4.56 20.54 19.99
CA PHE A 306 -3.95 20.44 18.67
C PHE A 306 -2.55 19.82 18.74
N PHE A 307 -1.92 19.86 19.88
CA PHE A 307 -0.63 19.26 20.15
C PHE A 307 -0.65 18.63 21.55
N TYR A 308 -0.47 17.33 21.63
CA TYR A 308 -0.66 16.55 22.84
C TYR A 308 0.57 15.67 23.10
N MET A 309 1.14 15.78 24.31
CA MET A 309 2.30 15.01 24.74
C MET A 309 2.10 14.49 26.14
N ILE A 310 2.25 13.18 26.33
CA ILE A 310 2.21 12.53 27.65
C ILE A 310 3.28 11.43 27.79
N GLY A 311 3.38 10.84 28.98
CA GLY A 311 4.36 9.81 29.30
C GLY A 311 5.78 10.38 29.35
N LYS A 312 6.71 9.71 28.71
CA LYS A 312 8.13 10.12 28.56
C LYS A 312 8.46 10.59 27.14
N SER A 313 7.43 11.01 26.41
CA SER A 313 7.56 11.45 25.01
C SER A 313 8.48 12.68 24.90
N ARG A 314 9.11 12.84 23.74
CA ARG A 314 10.04 13.95 23.48
C ARG A 314 9.79 14.55 22.11
N PHE A 315 9.72 15.85 22.05
CA PHE A 315 9.65 16.58 20.80
C PHE A 315 10.65 17.70 20.76
N LYS A 316 11.35 17.80 19.62
CA LYS A 316 12.22 18.92 19.29
C LYS A 316 11.79 19.53 17.97
N GLY A 317 11.82 20.87 17.88
CA GLY A 317 11.44 21.51 16.64
C GLY A 317 12.13 22.84 16.40
N ARG A 318 12.39 23.14 15.11
CA ARG A 318 12.96 24.40 14.66
C ARG A 318 12.14 24.98 13.53
N ASN A 319 12.03 26.29 13.47
CA ASN A 319 11.29 27.02 12.43
C ASN A 319 9.82 26.54 12.34
N LEU A 320 9.17 26.39 13.49
CA LEU A 320 7.81 25.89 13.57
C LEU A 320 6.79 27.01 13.42
N THR A 321 5.64 26.70 12.86
CA THR A 321 4.47 27.58 12.83
C THR A 321 3.33 26.88 13.56
N PHE A 322 2.76 27.52 14.58
CA PHE A 322 1.60 27.03 15.32
C PHE A 322 0.37 27.88 14.98
N LYS A 323 -0.69 27.23 14.52
CA LYS A 323 -2.00 27.82 14.23
C LYS A 323 -3.10 27.05 14.97
N PRO A 324 -3.23 27.25 16.30
CA PRO A 324 -4.02 26.38 17.17
C PRO A 324 -5.53 26.45 16.92
N ASN A 325 -6.07 27.53 16.33
CA ASN A 325 -7.50 27.75 16.10
C ASN A 325 -8.37 27.51 17.36
N GLY A 326 -7.89 27.99 18.51
CA GLY A 326 -8.61 27.89 19.79
C GLY A 326 -8.34 26.61 20.61
N ALA A 327 -7.67 25.61 20.05
CA ALA A 327 -7.29 24.42 20.81
C ALA A 327 -5.94 24.64 21.53
N PRO A 328 -5.80 24.32 22.82
CA PRO A 328 -4.52 24.45 23.53
C PRO A 328 -3.55 23.32 23.20
N MET A 329 -2.32 23.48 23.68
CA MET A 329 -1.30 22.41 23.70
C MET A 329 -1.31 21.77 25.10
N LEU A 330 -1.12 20.45 25.19
CA LEU A 330 -0.87 19.76 26.46
C LEU A 330 0.51 19.10 26.49
N VAL A 331 1.26 19.34 27.56
CA VAL A 331 2.51 18.64 27.86
C VAL A 331 2.41 18.09 29.28
N GLY A 332 1.92 16.86 29.41
CA GLY A 332 1.69 16.17 30.67
C GLY A 332 2.86 15.26 31.08
N ASP A 333 2.75 14.71 32.27
CA ASP A 333 3.67 13.73 32.86
C ASP A 333 5.16 14.15 32.80
N GLU A 334 6.01 13.25 32.30
CA GLU A 334 7.45 13.48 32.09
C GLU A 334 7.79 13.90 30.65
N ALA A 335 6.78 14.20 29.83
CA ALA A 335 6.98 14.61 28.44
C ALA A 335 7.81 15.90 28.33
N LYS A 336 8.65 16.01 27.32
CA LYS A 336 9.55 17.16 27.13
C LYS A 336 9.37 17.78 25.74
N LEU A 337 9.05 19.06 25.71
CA LEU A 337 8.92 19.87 24.52
C LEU A 337 10.03 20.92 24.44
N ALA A 338 10.77 20.94 23.34
CA ALA A 338 11.70 22.01 23.00
C ALA A 338 11.43 22.50 21.58
N ALA A 339 10.97 23.75 21.44
CA ALA A 339 10.58 24.30 20.16
C ALA A 339 11.18 25.71 19.94
N ASN A 340 11.59 26.00 18.71
CA ASN A 340 11.81 27.37 18.23
C ASN A 340 10.76 27.65 17.15
N ALA A 341 9.83 28.52 17.47
CA ALA A 341 8.69 28.87 16.64
C ALA A 341 8.88 30.24 15.97
N LEU A 342 8.52 30.33 14.70
CA LEU A 342 8.61 31.56 13.92
C LEU A 342 7.33 32.40 14.01
N TYR A 343 6.19 31.74 14.21
CA TYR A 343 4.88 32.34 14.16
C TYR A 343 3.88 31.60 15.05
N SER A 344 3.05 32.40 15.73
CA SER A 344 1.78 31.98 16.35
C SER A 344 0.76 33.03 15.96
N ASN A 345 -0.53 32.72 16.00
CA ASN A 345 -1.59 33.71 15.82
C ASN A 345 -1.39 34.90 16.80
N GLU A 346 -2.07 36.04 16.58
CA GLU A 346 -1.92 37.27 17.39
C GLU A 346 -2.10 37.06 18.91
N GLN A 347 -2.77 35.99 19.32
CA GLN A 347 -2.93 35.59 20.71
C GLN A 347 -1.77 34.67 21.17
N PRO A 348 -1.38 34.78 22.46
CA PRO A 348 -0.39 33.85 23.03
C PRO A 348 -0.83 32.41 22.92
N LEU A 349 0.10 31.51 22.59
CA LEU A 349 -0.14 30.08 22.55
C LEU A 349 -0.48 29.57 23.97
N GLU A 350 -1.61 28.91 24.14
CA GLU A 350 -2.04 28.32 25.41
C GLU A 350 -1.42 26.95 25.61
N VAL A 351 -0.76 26.75 26.74
CA VAL A 351 -0.07 25.48 27.07
C VAL A 351 -0.50 25.00 28.45
N GLU A 352 -1.14 23.84 28.50
CA GLU A 352 -1.35 23.11 29.75
C GLU A 352 -0.12 22.27 30.07
N CYS A 353 0.48 22.41 31.24
CA CYS A 353 1.55 21.52 31.68
C CYS A 353 1.62 21.39 33.19
N ALA A 354 1.96 20.20 33.68
CA ALA A 354 2.16 19.91 35.07
C ALA A 354 3.50 20.48 35.58
N ASN A 355 4.54 20.50 34.73
CA ASN A 355 5.85 21.00 35.07
C ASN A 355 6.39 21.92 33.97
N LYS A 356 6.46 23.22 34.28
CA LYS A 356 6.93 24.24 33.33
C LYS A 356 8.35 24.00 32.81
N ASN A 357 9.21 23.31 33.57
CA ASN A 357 10.57 22.99 33.15
C ASN A 357 10.61 21.98 31.99
N ASN A 358 9.52 21.30 31.74
CA ASN A 358 9.39 20.37 30.61
C ASN A 358 9.06 21.06 29.28
N VAL A 359 8.78 22.36 29.30
CA VAL A 359 8.35 23.14 28.14
C VAL A 359 9.34 24.27 27.88
N SER A 360 9.93 24.30 26.71
CA SER A 360 10.78 25.38 26.21
C SER A 360 10.32 25.79 24.82
N ILE A 361 9.60 26.90 24.69
CA ILE A 361 9.16 27.45 23.42
C ILE A 361 9.79 28.82 23.27
N LEU A 362 10.63 28.99 22.25
CA LEU A 362 11.30 30.24 21.91
C LEU A 362 10.67 30.86 20.68
N GLY A 363 10.78 32.18 20.53
CA GLY A 363 10.38 32.92 19.33
C GLY A 363 8.93 33.40 19.31
N ILE A 364 8.05 32.89 20.18
CA ILE A 364 6.64 33.31 20.30
C ILE A 364 6.25 33.54 21.76
N LYS A 365 5.14 34.28 21.96
CA LYS A 365 4.52 34.41 23.29
C LYS A 365 3.66 33.19 23.58
N TRP A 366 3.76 32.67 24.78
CA TRP A 366 2.90 31.59 25.25
C TRP A 366 2.51 31.79 26.73
N THR A 367 1.37 31.27 27.11
CA THR A 367 0.84 31.33 28.46
C THR A 367 0.59 29.94 29.03
N LEU A 368 0.93 29.77 30.30
CA LEU A 368 0.63 28.57 31.03
C LEU A 368 -0.83 28.61 31.50
N ILE A 369 -1.61 27.64 31.09
CA ILE A 369 -2.94 27.39 31.64
C ILE A 369 -2.79 26.36 32.77
N LYS A 370 -3.28 26.69 33.95
CA LYS A 370 -3.39 25.71 35.06
C LYS A 370 -4.73 25.01 34.94
N LYS A 371 -4.70 23.70 34.94
CA LYS A 371 -5.88 22.88 35.17
C LYS A 371 -6.31 22.95 36.64
#